data_57a25a260870d8ce4aa43460cef0bf21
#
_entry.id   57a25a260870d8ce4aa43460cef0bf21
#
_cell.length_a   1.000
_cell.length_b   1.000
_cell.length_c   1.000
_cell.angle_alpha   90.00
_cell.angle_beta   90.00
_cell.angle_gamma   90.00
#
_symmetry.space_group_name_H-M   'P 1'
#
loop_
_entity.id
_entity.type
_entity.pdbx_description
1 polymer ?
#
loop_
_entity_poly.entity_id
_entity_poly.type
_entity_poly.pdbx_seq_one_letter_code
_entity_poly.pdbx_strand_id
1 'polypeptide(L)'
;FLTMALAIFILSCENDGGTSNIPLNDGAAPNLIKSASTYGFFNLIRLNNGENVSIDFYAEVAQGNPAKTDIVGSYKTAGGLVYNTTLFGDVTLPQDFSLSINDIITVFSEINVASDIEVGDVLTITTRFTMNDGTVLNILNENGTSAVSSNIQTTVLFDSVISYPVSCPSDLGGTYNVV
;
A
#
# COMPACT_ATOMS: atom_id res chain seq x y z
N PHE A 1 23.63 -62.48 1.41
CA PHE A 1 23.78 -61.30 2.30
C PHE A 1 23.75 -59.98 1.55
N LEU A 2 24.27 -59.90 0.33
CA LEU A 2 24.33 -58.66 -0.45
C LEU A 2 22.97 -58.21 -1.02
N THR A 3 22.08 -59.16 -1.31
CA THR A 3 20.73 -58.89 -1.86
C THR A 3 19.76 -58.37 -0.81
N MET A 4 19.98 -58.62 0.46
CA MET A 4 19.13 -58.17 1.55
C MET A 4 19.42 -56.71 1.93
N ALA A 5 20.64 -56.22 1.71
CA ALA A 5 21.04 -54.84 1.99
C ALA A 5 20.46 -53.87 0.93
N LEU A 6 20.20 -54.29 -0.31
CA LEU A 6 19.67 -53.46 -1.37
C LEU A 6 18.15 -53.17 -1.21
N ALA A 7 17.41 -54.04 -0.52
CA ALA A 7 15.97 -53.90 -0.31
C ALA A 7 15.63 -52.82 0.76
N ILE A 8 16.58 -52.42 1.57
CA ILE A 8 16.34 -51.42 2.64
C ILE A 8 16.40 -49.99 2.10
N PHE A 9 17.07 -49.75 0.96
CA PHE A 9 17.18 -48.40 0.38
C PHE A 9 15.96 -47.94 -0.44
N ILE A 10 15.03 -48.84 -0.76
CA ILE A 10 13.83 -48.48 -1.54
C ILE A 10 12.62 -48.14 -0.63
N LEU A 11 12.73 -48.34 0.65
CA LEU A 11 11.66 -47.97 1.61
C LEU A 11 11.89 -46.60 2.27
N SER A 12 12.94 -45.86 1.89
CA SER A 12 13.26 -44.54 2.43
C SER A 12 12.67 -43.39 1.65
N CYS A 13 11.78 -43.62 0.68
CA CYS A 13 10.86 -42.62 0.18
C CYS A 13 9.51 -42.87 0.83
N GLU A 14 9.40 -42.67 2.12
CA GLU A 14 8.10 -42.35 2.67
C GLU A 14 7.66 -41.05 2.00
N ASN A 15 6.52 -41.15 1.31
CA ASN A 15 5.71 -40.00 0.95
C ASN A 15 5.27 -39.33 2.28
N ASP A 16 6.16 -38.55 2.85
CA ASP A 16 5.80 -37.52 3.82
C ASP A 16 5.06 -36.35 3.14
N GLY A 17 4.28 -36.69 2.14
CA GLY A 17 3.14 -35.91 1.77
C GLY A 17 2.15 -35.97 2.93
N GLY A 18 2.61 -35.58 4.13
CA GLY A 18 1.71 -35.21 5.20
C GLY A 18 0.72 -34.26 4.57
N THR A 19 -0.55 -34.65 4.57
CA THR A 19 -1.64 -33.75 4.26
C THR A 19 -1.50 -32.62 5.28
N SER A 20 -0.75 -31.60 4.89
CA SER A 20 -0.68 -30.36 5.69
C SER A 20 -2.10 -29.83 5.71
N ASN A 21 -2.83 -30.15 6.77
CA ASN A 21 -4.12 -29.54 7.07
C ASN A 21 -3.93 -28.10 7.58
N ILE A 22 -3.01 -27.37 6.92
CA ILE A 22 -2.97 -25.92 7.10
C ILE A 22 -4.17 -25.41 6.29
N PRO A 23 -5.23 -24.91 6.92
CA PRO A 23 -6.31 -24.30 6.18
C PRO A 23 -5.71 -23.13 5.40
N LEU A 24 -5.64 -23.26 4.08
CA LEU A 24 -5.28 -22.15 3.21
C LEU A 24 -6.50 -21.25 3.15
N ASN A 25 -6.46 -20.15 3.87
CA ASN A 25 -7.45 -19.11 3.73
C ASN A 25 -7.20 -18.37 2.41
N ASP A 26 -8.28 -18.06 1.70
CA ASP A 26 -8.20 -17.23 0.51
C ASP A 26 -7.59 -15.87 0.87
N GLY A 27 -6.67 -15.40 0.04
CA GLY A 27 -6.02 -14.12 0.18
C GLY A 27 -6.34 -13.19 -0.98
N ALA A 28 -6.07 -11.90 -0.80
CA ALA A 28 -6.10 -10.93 -1.87
C ALA A 28 -4.91 -9.97 -1.75
N ALA A 29 -4.41 -9.49 -2.89
CA ALA A 29 -3.36 -8.50 -2.95
C ALA A 29 -3.75 -7.40 -3.95
N PRO A 30 -3.53 -6.12 -3.61
CA PRO A 30 -3.77 -5.02 -4.54
C PRO A 30 -2.55 -4.78 -5.42
N ASN A 31 -2.79 -4.06 -6.53
CA ASN A 31 -1.78 -3.35 -7.28
C ASN A 31 -2.19 -1.88 -7.35
N LEU A 32 -1.35 -0.99 -6.82
CA LEU A 32 -1.56 0.45 -6.85
C LEU A 32 -0.47 1.11 -7.67
N ILE A 33 -0.84 2.01 -8.57
CA ILE A 33 0.08 2.68 -9.48
C ILE A 33 -0.15 4.18 -9.36
N LYS A 34 0.90 4.94 -9.00
CA LYS A 34 0.84 6.41 -9.04
C LYS A 34 0.65 6.89 -10.47
N SER A 35 -0.25 7.84 -10.68
CA SER A 35 -0.39 8.45 -11.99
C SER A 35 0.84 9.29 -12.34
N ALA A 36 1.27 9.19 -13.60
CA ALA A 36 2.32 10.06 -14.13
C ALA A 36 1.86 11.49 -14.38
N SER A 37 0.55 11.74 -14.33
CA SER A 37 -0.04 13.08 -14.55
C SER A 37 0.07 13.99 -13.32
N THR A 38 0.30 13.39 -12.13
CA THR A 38 0.47 14.12 -10.88
C THR A 38 1.83 13.88 -10.26
N TYR A 39 2.23 14.75 -9.32
CA TYR A 39 3.49 14.57 -8.61
C TYR A 39 3.43 13.33 -7.70
N GLY A 40 4.54 12.60 -7.63
CA GLY A 40 4.68 11.48 -6.69
C GLY A 40 4.83 11.90 -5.22
N PHE A 41 4.58 13.18 -4.91
CA PHE A 41 4.68 13.81 -3.59
C PHE A 41 3.75 15.02 -3.49
N PHE A 42 3.43 15.46 -2.26
CA PHE A 42 2.74 16.73 -2.03
C PHE A 42 3.75 17.87 -2.05
N ASN A 43 3.57 18.79 -3.02
CA ASN A 43 4.41 19.96 -3.15
C ASN A 43 3.90 21.07 -2.21
N LEU A 44 4.62 21.26 -1.09
CA LEU A 44 4.22 22.22 -0.06
C LEU A 44 4.26 23.67 -0.55
N ILE A 45 5.14 24.01 -1.51
CA ILE A 45 5.19 25.37 -2.08
C ILE A 45 3.88 25.69 -2.80
N ARG A 46 3.41 24.77 -3.65
CA ARG A 46 2.14 24.94 -4.36
C ARG A 46 0.95 25.01 -3.39
N LEU A 47 0.98 24.16 -2.36
CA LEU A 47 -0.04 24.15 -1.32
C LEU A 47 -0.11 25.50 -0.60
N ASN A 48 1.03 26.05 -0.18
CA ASN A 48 1.11 27.35 0.48
C ASN A 48 0.72 28.53 -0.44
N ASN A 49 0.87 28.37 -1.75
CA ASN A 49 0.39 29.35 -2.74
C ASN A 49 -1.13 29.25 -2.98
N GLY A 50 -1.84 28.34 -2.28
CA GLY A 50 -3.27 28.12 -2.45
C GLY A 50 -3.65 27.42 -3.75
N GLU A 51 -2.68 26.73 -4.40
CA GLU A 51 -2.95 25.93 -5.59
C GLU A 51 -3.71 24.66 -5.20
N ASN A 52 -4.60 24.22 -6.10
CA ASN A 52 -5.28 22.93 -5.92
C ASN A 52 -4.27 21.79 -6.20
N VAL A 53 -3.71 21.25 -5.14
CA VAL A 53 -2.80 20.09 -5.22
C VAL A 53 -3.63 18.81 -5.11
N SER A 54 -3.50 17.93 -6.09
CA SER A 54 -4.10 16.60 -6.08
C SER A 54 -3.06 15.52 -6.33
N ILE A 55 -3.38 14.32 -5.89
CA ILE A 55 -2.69 13.09 -6.23
C ILE A 55 -3.67 12.17 -6.94
N ASP A 56 -3.20 11.54 -7.99
CA ASP A 56 -3.97 10.56 -8.75
C ASP A 56 -3.26 9.21 -8.73
N PHE A 57 -4.04 8.16 -8.67
CA PHE A 57 -3.53 6.80 -8.70
C PHE A 57 -4.58 5.84 -9.27
N TYR A 58 -4.09 4.74 -9.80
CA TYR A 58 -4.89 3.61 -10.23
C TYR A 58 -4.80 2.50 -9.21
N ALA A 59 -5.88 1.76 -9.01
CA ALA A 59 -5.91 0.58 -8.16
C ALA A 59 -6.64 -0.58 -8.84
N GLU A 60 -6.11 -1.78 -8.65
CA GLU A 60 -6.71 -3.03 -9.08
C GLU A 60 -6.47 -4.14 -8.06
N VAL A 61 -7.22 -5.24 -8.18
CA VAL A 61 -6.93 -6.49 -7.45
C VAL A 61 -5.92 -7.28 -8.27
N ALA A 62 -4.67 -7.35 -7.81
CA ALA A 62 -3.62 -8.12 -8.48
C ALA A 62 -3.82 -9.63 -8.30
N GLN A 63 -4.29 -10.06 -7.13
CA GLN A 63 -4.56 -11.46 -6.81
C GLN A 63 -5.76 -11.59 -5.89
N GLY A 64 -6.46 -12.72 -6.01
CA GLY A 64 -7.61 -13.05 -5.17
C GLY A 64 -8.94 -12.53 -5.70
N ASN A 65 -9.99 -12.76 -4.94
CA ASN A 65 -11.36 -12.35 -5.28
C ASN A 65 -12.09 -11.88 -4.02
N PRO A 66 -11.82 -10.67 -3.54
CA PRO A 66 -12.47 -10.12 -2.36
C PRO A 66 -13.95 -9.84 -2.64
N ALA A 67 -14.78 -9.99 -1.60
CA ALA A 67 -16.22 -9.63 -1.65
C ALA A 67 -16.42 -8.12 -1.59
N LYS A 68 -15.51 -7.40 -0.88
CA LYS A 68 -15.54 -5.96 -0.73
C LYS A 68 -14.13 -5.40 -0.70
N THR A 69 -13.96 -4.21 -1.27
CA THR A 69 -12.69 -3.46 -1.26
C THR A 69 -12.93 -2.04 -0.76
N ASP A 70 -12.12 -1.61 0.19
CA ASP A 70 -12.00 -0.22 0.60
C ASP A 70 -10.59 0.29 0.25
N ILE A 71 -10.46 1.53 -0.20
CA ILE A 71 -9.17 2.24 -0.27
C ILE A 71 -8.96 2.91 1.08
N VAL A 72 -7.83 2.64 1.71
CA VAL A 72 -7.49 3.17 3.03
C VAL A 72 -6.23 4.01 2.99
N GLY A 73 -6.18 5.04 3.80
CA GLY A 73 -5.04 5.94 3.95
C GLY A 73 -4.49 5.91 5.37
N SER A 74 -3.18 5.99 5.45
CA SER A 74 -2.44 6.20 6.70
C SER A 74 -1.62 7.47 6.55
N TYR A 75 -1.93 8.49 7.32
CA TYR A 75 -1.20 9.76 7.36
C TYR A 75 -0.26 9.75 8.55
N LYS A 76 1.03 9.82 8.29
CA LYS A 76 2.07 9.88 9.31
C LYS A 76 2.69 11.27 9.33
N THR A 77 2.61 11.94 10.47
CA THR A 77 3.25 13.24 10.66
C THR A 77 4.76 13.11 10.80
N ALA A 78 5.49 14.17 10.52
CA ALA A 78 6.93 14.27 10.76
C ALA A 78 7.29 14.00 12.24
N GLY A 79 6.37 14.34 13.16
CA GLY A 79 6.48 14.02 14.59
C GLY A 79 6.21 12.56 14.95
N GLY A 80 5.80 11.72 14.00
CA GLY A 80 5.60 10.29 14.18
C GLY A 80 4.19 9.87 14.59
N LEU A 81 3.22 10.80 14.69
CA LEU A 81 1.81 10.46 14.91
C LEU A 81 1.24 9.82 13.64
N VAL A 82 0.36 8.84 13.81
CA VAL A 82 -0.24 8.10 12.69
C VAL A 82 -1.76 8.16 12.80
N TYR A 83 -2.39 8.57 11.72
CA TYR A 83 -3.84 8.65 11.57
C TYR A 83 -4.28 7.75 10.41
N ASN A 84 -5.25 6.88 10.66
CA ASN A 84 -5.76 5.95 9.65
C ASN A 84 -7.22 6.22 9.34
N THR A 85 -7.58 6.21 8.07
CA THR A 85 -8.96 6.42 7.64
C THR A 85 -9.29 5.62 6.38
N THR A 86 -10.59 5.46 6.10
CA THR A 86 -11.07 4.97 4.80
C THR A 86 -11.21 6.17 3.86
N LEU A 87 -10.44 6.18 2.79
CA LEU A 87 -10.48 7.22 1.76
C LEU A 87 -11.69 7.03 0.83
N PHE A 88 -11.88 5.79 0.36
CA PHE A 88 -13.02 5.41 -0.47
C PHE A 88 -13.54 4.06 0.00
N GLY A 89 -14.81 3.99 0.38
CA GLY A 89 -15.44 2.78 0.86
C GLY A 89 -16.20 2.03 -0.23
N ASP A 90 -16.17 0.70 -0.19
CA ASP A 90 -16.95 -0.20 -1.05
C ASP A 90 -16.76 0.08 -2.55
N VAL A 91 -15.50 0.16 -2.97
CA VAL A 91 -15.15 0.47 -4.36
C VAL A 91 -15.11 -0.79 -5.22
N THR A 92 -15.44 -0.61 -6.50
CA THR A 92 -15.28 -1.66 -7.52
C THR A 92 -13.97 -1.41 -8.28
N LEU A 93 -13.05 -2.37 -8.22
CA LEU A 93 -11.78 -2.32 -8.93
C LEU A 93 -11.83 -3.13 -10.24
N PRO A 94 -11.07 -2.76 -11.30
CA PRO A 94 -10.07 -1.70 -11.33
C PRO A 94 -10.67 -0.30 -11.51
N GLN A 95 -10.03 0.76 -10.93
CA GLN A 95 -10.48 2.13 -11.03
C GLN A 95 -9.34 3.15 -10.82
N ASP A 96 -9.47 4.32 -11.44
CA ASP A 96 -8.66 5.51 -11.16
C ASP A 96 -9.27 6.31 -10.01
N PHE A 97 -8.41 6.87 -9.17
CA PHE A 97 -8.76 7.69 -8.02
C PHE A 97 -8.02 9.02 -8.06
N SER A 98 -8.68 10.06 -7.59
CA SER A 98 -8.09 11.38 -7.38
C SER A 98 -8.41 11.86 -5.97
N LEU A 99 -7.42 12.40 -5.28
CA LEU A 99 -7.53 13.00 -3.96
C LEU A 99 -6.97 14.41 -4.02
N SER A 100 -7.82 15.41 -3.81
CA SER A 100 -7.40 16.77 -3.57
C SER A 100 -6.96 16.97 -2.12
N ILE A 101 -6.28 18.08 -1.85
CA ILE A 101 -5.93 18.45 -0.48
C ILE A 101 -7.17 18.62 0.41
N ASN A 102 -8.27 19.14 -0.15
CA ASN A 102 -9.53 19.30 0.58
C ASN A 102 -10.16 17.97 0.97
N ASP A 103 -10.04 16.95 0.09
CA ASP A 103 -10.50 15.60 0.41
C ASP A 103 -9.70 15.04 1.57
N ILE A 104 -8.38 15.22 1.59
CA ILE A 104 -7.49 14.77 2.68
C ILE A 104 -7.88 15.44 4.00
N ILE A 105 -8.05 16.76 4.02
CA ILE A 105 -8.50 17.49 5.21
C ILE A 105 -9.88 17.02 5.69
N THR A 106 -10.76 16.65 4.76
CA THR A 106 -12.11 16.18 5.11
C THR A 106 -12.09 14.78 5.73
N VAL A 107 -11.25 13.87 5.22
CA VAL A 107 -11.26 12.46 5.66
C VAL A 107 -10.36 12.20 6.88
N PHE A 108 -9.33 13.03 7.10
CA PHE A 108 -8.48 12.96 8.29
C PHE A 108 -8.91 14.05 9.29
N SER A 109 -9.69 13.67 10.29
CA SER A 109 -10.25 14.61 11.29
C SER A 109 -9.19 15.38 12.10
N GLU A 110 -7.96 14.88 12.10
CA GLU A 110 -6.81 15.45 12.78
C GLU A 110 -6.09 16.54 11.96
N ILE A 111 -6.39 16.62 10.65
CA ILE A 111 -5.87 17.64 9.74
C ILE A 111 -7.01 18.62 9.47
N ASN A 112 -6.97 19.79 10.08
CA ASN A 112 -8.08 20.74 10.01
C ASN A 112 -7.94 21.74 8.85
N VAL A 113 -6.70 22.08 8.50
CA VAL A 113 -6.37 23.06 7.48
C VAL A 113 -5.11 22.63 6.72
N ALA A 114 -4.91 23.20 5.54
CA ALA A 114 -3.74 22.89 4.70
C ALA A 114 -2.40 23.19 5.37
N SER A 115 -2.36 24.17 6.31
CA SER A 115 -1.15 24.48 7.06
C SER A 115 -0.76 23.46 8.14
N ASP A 116 -1.63 22.49 8.44
CA ASP A 116 -1.30 21.36 9.32
C ASP A 116 -0.45 20.30 8.61
N ILE A 117 -0.31 20.44 7.29
CA ILE A 117 0.50 19.57 6.45
C ILE A 117 1.92 20.11 6.41
N GLU A 118 2.88 19.34 6.92
CA GLU A 118 4.26 19.77 7.11
C GLU A 118 5.25 18.94 6.28
N VAL A 119 6.44 19.51 6.03
CA VAL A 119 7.54 18.75 5.40
C VAL A 119 7.94 17.56 6.25
N GLY A 120 8.02 16.40 5.63
CA GLY A 120 8.33 15.14 6.30
C GLY A 120 7.10 14.32 6.68
N ASP A 121 5.90 14.88 6.53
CA ASP A 121 4.68 14.08 6.60
C ASP A 121 4.60 13.12 5.40
N VAL A 122 3.88 12.01 5.57
CA VAL A 122 3.71 11.01 4.52
C VAL A 122 2.27 10.48 4.53
N LEU A 123 1.59 10.61 3.40
CA LEU A 123 0.35 9.85 3.15
C LEU A 123 0.70 8.54 2.48
N THR A 124 0.29 7.44 3.09
CA THR A 124 0.40 6.09 2.55
C THR A 124 -0.98 5.57 2.19
N ILE A 125 -1.14 5.03 0.98
CA ILE A 125 -2.42 4.53 0.46
C ILE A 125 -2.28 3.05 0.14
N THR A 126 -3.30 2.28 0.52
CA THR A 126 -3.44 0.85 0.21
C THR A 126 -4.91 0.46 0.16
N THR A 127 -5.18 -0.86 0.12
CA THR A 127 -6.51 -1.42 0.22
C THR A 127 -6.74 -2.12 1.55
N ARG A 128 -8.01 -2.26 1.90
CA ARG A 128 -8.51 -3.23 2.88
C ARG A 128 -9.52 -4.11 2.16
N PHE A 129 -9.31 -5.41 2.18
CA PHE A 129 -10.20 -6.37 1.57
C PHE A 129 -11.07 -7.07 2.61
N THR A 130 -12.33 -7.29 2.29
CA THR A 130 -13.17 -8.26 3.00
C THR A 130 -13.40 -9.45 2.09
N MET A 131 -13.02 -10.62 2.53
CA MET A 131 -13.17 -11.87 1.77
C MET A 131 -14.59 -12.42 1.85
N ASN A 132 -14.93 -13.41 1.02
CA ASN A 132 -16.27 -14.00 0.96
C ASN A 132 -16.68 -14.72 2.25
N ASP A 133 -15.72 -15.14 3.07
CA ASP A 133 -15.94 -15.75 4.39
C ASP A 133 -16.08 -14.70 5.52
N GLY A 134 -15.99 -13.41 5.19
CA GLY A 134 -16.01 -12.29 6.13
C GLY A 134 -14.64 -11.94 6.74
N THR A 135 -13.58 -12.66 6.38
CA THR A 135 -12.22 -12.32 6.83
C THR A 135 -11.79 -10.96 6.29
N VAL A 136 -11.26 -10.09 7.16
CA VAL A 136 -10.74 -8.77 6.78
C VAL A 136 -9.23 -8.83 6.66
N LEU A 137 -8.71 -8.47 5.50
CA LEU A 137 -7.28 -8.40 5.20
C LEU A 137 -6.84 -6.93 5.20
N ASN A 138 -6.04 -6.56 6.21
CA ASN A 138 -5.39 -5.26 6.28
C ASN A 138 -3.97 -5.37 5.72
N ILE A 139 -3.62 -4.48 4.80
CA ILE A 139 -2.25 -4.38 4.24
C ILE A 139 -1.36 -3.54 5.15
N LEU A 140 -1.94 -2.59 5.89
CA LEU A 140 -1.27 -1.77 6.90
C LEU A 140 -1.80 -2.08 8.29
N ASN A 141 -0.90 -2.03 9.27
CA ASN A 141 -1.19 -2.04 10.70
C ASN A 141 -1.66 -0.64 11.15
N GLU A 142 -2.21 -0.55 12.37
CA GLU A 142 -2.65 0.71 12.96
C GLU A 142 -1.53 1.76 13.10
N ASN A 143 -0.29 1.32 13.23
CA ASN A 143 0.89 2.19 13.30
C ASN A 143 1.45 2.60 11.91
N GLY A 144 0.73 2.29 10.82
CA GLY A 144 1.11 2.62 9.46
C GLY A 144 2.21 1.72 8.86
N THR A 145 2.66 0.69 9.59
CA THR A 145 3.61 -0.29 9.05
C THR A 145 2.90 -1.37 8.24
N SER A 146 3.65 -2.03 7.34
CA SER A 146 3.08 -3.12 6.55
C SER A 146 2.68 -4.30 7.43
N ALA A 147 1.47 -4.82 7.21
CA ALA A 147 0.95 -6.05 7.82
C ALA A 147 1.24 -7.30 6.98
N VAL A 148 1.73 -7.13 5.75
CA VAL A 148 2.03 -8.25 4.84
C VAL A 148 3.50 -8.67 4.93
N SER A 149 3.77 -9.92 4.55
CA SER A 149 5.12 -10.48 4.60
C SER A 149 6.08 -9.71 3.68
N SER A 150 7.40 -9.78 3.98
CA SER A 150 8.44 -9.16 3.17
C SER A 150 8.43 -9.65 1.71
N ASN A 151 8.03 -10.89 1.45
CA ASN A 151 7.94 -11.43 0.09
C ASN A 151 6.88 -10.69 -0.76
N ILE A 152 5.78 -10.26 -0.14
CA ILE A 152 4.75 -9.45 -0.82
C ILE A 152 5.25 -8.01 -1.01
N GLN A 153 5.91 -7.45 0.01
CA GLN A 153 6.43 -6.08 -0.04
C GLN A 153 7.53 -5.88 -1.08
N THR A 154 8.30 -6.92 -1.41
CA THR A 154 9.45 -6.86 -2.33
C THR A 154 9.17 -7.48 -3.71
N THR A 155 7.93 -7.89 -3.98
CA THR A 155 7.57 -8.39 -5.30
C THR A 155 7.68 -7.28 -6.35
N VAL A 156 8.10 -7.66 -7.55
CA VAL A 156 8.13 -6.76 -8.72
C VAL A 156 6.86 -6.85 -9.57
N LEU A 157 5.91 -7.69 -9.15
CA LEU A 157 4.71 -7.98 -9.92
C LEU A 157 3.58 -6.98 -9.66
N PHE A 158 3.56 -6.37 -8.48
CA PHE A 158 2.55 -5.38 -8.08
C PHE A 158 3.03 -4.58 -6.87
N ASP A 159 2.52 -3.37 -6.74
CA ASP A 159 2.74 -2.52 -5.58
C ASP A 159 1.53 -2.57 -4.64
N SER A 160 1.70 -3.15 -3.46
CA SER A 160 0.63 -3.26 -2.46
C SER A 160 0.37 -1.96 -1.69
N VAL A 161 1.30 -1.01 -1.77
CA VAL A 161 1.29 0.26 -1.04
C VAL A 161 1.93 1.35 -1.88
N ILE A 162 1.32 2.53 -1.95
CA ILE A 162 1.94 3.73 -2.51
C ILE A 162 2.03 4.82 -1.46
N SER A 163 3.12 5.61 -1.48
CA SER A 163 3.35 6.66 -0.49
C SER A 163 3.63 8.00 -1.15
N TYR A 164 3.04 9.05 -0.62
CA TYR A 164 3.19 10.43 -1.05
C TYR A 164 3.79 11.26 0.08
N PRO A 165 5.11 11.47 0.10
CA PRO A 165 5.73 12.35 1.08
C PRO A 165 5.37 13.81 0.83
N VAL A 166 5.29 14.60 1.89
CA VAL A 166 5.21 16.05 1.79
C VAL A 166 6.63 16.60 1.67
N SER A 167 6.89 17.36 0.62
CA SER A 167 8.21 17.91 0.38
C SER A 167 8.17 19.34 -0.16
N CYS A 168 9.28 20.04 0.06
CA CYS A 168 9.53 21.37 -0.47
C CYS A 168 10.62 21.21 -1.56
N PRO A 169 10.25 20.97 -2.84
CA PRO A 169 11.25 20.86 -3.88
C PRO A 169 11.95 22.21 -4.03
N SER A 170 13.28 22.22 -3.89
CA SER A 170 14.05 23.41 -4.22
C SER A 170 14.05 23.59 -5.73
N ASP A 171 13.74 24.80 -6.19
CA ASP A 171 13.75 25.19 -7.61
C ASP A 171 15.22 25.40 -8.12
N LEU A 172 16.14 24.57 -7.59
CA LEU A 172 17.55 24.58 -7.96
C LEU A 172 17.84 23.86 -9.28
N GLY A 173 16.82 23.46 -10.03
CA GLY A 173 16.90 22.90 -11.37
C GLY A 173 17.09 23.98 -12.44
N GLY A 174 18.07 24.87 -12.30
CA GLY A 174 18.43 25.89 -13.27
C GLY A 174 19.78 25.62 -13.92
N THR A 175 19.99 26.19 -15.12
CA THR A 175 21.33 26.26 -15.73
C THR A 175 22.14 27.27 -14.96
N TYR A 176 23.13 26.81 -14.20
CA TYR A 176 24.05 27.69 -13.48
C TYR A 176 25.21 28.07 -14.39
N ASN A 177 25.42 29.37 -14.62
CA ASN A 177 26.67 29.87 -15.19
C ASN A 177 27.71 29.93 -14.07
N VAL A 178 28.73 29.09 -14.16
CA VAL A 178 29.92 29.21 -13.31
C VAL A 178 30.74 30.40 -13.81
N VAL A 179 30.86 31.42 -12.99
CA VAL A 179 31.71 32.60 -13.21
C VAL A 179 33.09 32.34 -12.64
#